data_4ce9fba60774c926889872649830e016
#
_entry.id   4ce9fba60774c926889872649830e016
#
_cell.length_a   1.000
_cell.length_b   1.000
_cell.length_c   1.000
_cell.angle_alpha   90.00
_cell.angle_beta   90.00
_cell.angle_gamma   90.00
#
_symmetry.space_group_name_H-M   'P 1'
#
loop_
_entity.id
_entity.type
_entity.pdbx_description
1 polymer ?
#
loop_
_entity_poly.entity_id
_entity_poly.type
_entity_poly.pdbx_seq_one_letter_code
_entity_poly.pdbx_strand_id
1 'polypeptide(L)'
;MDLQIEAKTTLLSSFVINETKIIKIQKWFRGCILRLKQLPLIMYKIKNYLKLQQFQFSTENKDGRINSSNDEIKVIKLLIEKFGGKIKKSKIRQWYDILAFDYMYGWIPIDIKITTTKKSDNTSGNMAMCVYAYTNVILDIDIDKSYDSGKMSDIFFNKLKNKNYNTINKKDYYFLVLNKNDASDIIVNSVKGLTILTPNINNLPFQVCWNKNRKFKYENINKKIKLFIDCLQKLKKPIWKETFMSNIRTLDL
;
A
#
# COMPACT_ATOMS: atom_id res chain seq x y z
N MET A 1 -5.86 -42.30 49.94
CA MET A 1 -6.91 -41.98 48.92
C MET A 1 -6.93 -40.50 48.57
N ASP A 2 -6.64 -39.62 49.51
CA ASP A 2 -6.74 -38.15 49.32
C ASP A 2 -5.65 -37.54 48.40
N LEU A 3 -4.43 -38.02 48.47
CA LEU A 3 -3.32 -37.54 47.64
C LEU A 3 -3.50 -37.77 46.11
N GLN A 4 -4.24 -38.80 45.72
CA GLN A 4 -4.50 -39.07 44.28
C GLN A 4 -5.64 -38.19 43.73
N ILE A 5 -6.56 -37.75 44.59
CA ILE A 5 -7.65 -36.84 44.22
C ILE A 5 -7.13 -35.42 44.05
N GLU A 6 -6.26 -34.95 44.96
CA GLU A 6 -5.62 -33.62 44.83
C GLU A 6 -4.75 -33.51 43.58
N ALA A 7 -3.95 -34.52 43.27
CA ALA A 7 -3.11 -34.52 42.06
C ALA A 7 -3.93 -34.50 40.76
N LYS A 8 -5.06 -35.22 40.70
CA LYS A 8 -5.99 -35.18 39.56
C LYS A 8 -6.68 -33.82 39.44
N THR A 9 -7.08 -33.22 40.55
CA THR A 9 -7.74 -31.90 40.54
C THR A 9 -6.77 -30.80 40.09
N THR A 10 -5.52 -30.84 40.52
CA THR A 10 -4.47 -29.89 40.11
C THR A 10 -4.12 -30.05 38.65
N LEU A 11 -4.05 -31.27 38.14
CA LEU A 11 -3.80 -31.54 36.69
C LEU A 11 -4.98 -31.05 35.84
N LEU A 12 -6.21 -31.31 36.22
CA LEU A 12 -7.41 -30.83 35.52
C LEU A 12 -7.51 -29.30 35.52
N SER A 13 -7.22 -28.65 36.63
CA SER A 13 -7.21 -27.17 36.66
C SER A 13 -6.11 -26.57 35.79
N SER A 14 -4.91 -27.16 35.75
CA SER A 14 -3.84 -26.70 34.88
C SER A 14 -4.18 -26.91 33.39
N PHE A 15 -4.88 -27.98 33.03
CA PHE A 15 -5.33 -28.26 31.68
C PHE A 15 -6.39 -27.24 31.21
N VAL A 16 -7.38 -26.96 32.06
CA VAL A 16 -8.43 -25.96 31.78
C VAL A 16 -7.84 -24.55 31.65
N ILE A 17 -6.85 -24.20 32.48
CA ILE A 17 -6.15 -22.90 32.37
C ILE A 17 -5.37 -22.81 31.04
N ASN A 18 -4.75 -23.92 30.60
CA ASN A 18 -4.04 -23.94 29.32
C ASN A 18 -4.98 -23.85 28.12
N GLU A 19 -6.11 -24.56 28.12
CA GLU A 19 -7.12 -24.43 27.06
C GLU A 19 -7.66 -23.00 26.93
N THR A 20 -7.99 -22.36 28.06
CA THR A 20 -8.48 -20.98 28.06
C THR A 20 -7.42 -20.02 27.51
N LYS A 21 -6.14 -20.21 27.82
CA LYS A 21 -5.03 -19.42 27.27
C LYS A 21 -4.88 -19.66 25.78
N ILE A 22 -4.94 -20.92 25.32
CA ILE A 22 -4.86 -21.28 23.91
C ILE A 22 -6.01 -20.64 23.12
N ILE A 23 -7.24 -20.70 23.62
CA ILE A 23 -8.40 -20.06 22.98
C ILE A 23 -8.23 -18.54 22.90
N LYS A 24 -7.71 -17.89 23.95
CA LYS A 24 -7.41 -16.45 23.93
C LYS A 24 -6.34 -16.09 22.90
N ILE A 25 -5.27 -16.88 22.82
CA ILE A 25 -4.20 -16.71 21.83
C ILE A 25 -4.75 -16.90 20.41
N GLN A 26 -5.55 -17.93 20.18
CA GLN A 26 -6.18 -18.17 18.88
C GLN A 26 -7.14 -17.04 18.48
N LYS A 27 -7.97 -16.55 19.40
CA LYS A 27 -8.86 -15.39 19.15
C LYS A 27 -8.07 -14.13 18.85
N TRP A 28 -7.01 -13.88 19.61
CA TRP A 28 -6.11 -12.75 19.37
C TRP A 28 -5.43 -12.86 17.99
N PHE A 29 -4.90 -14.05 17.65
CA PHE A 29 -4.25 -14.31 16.39
C PHE A 29 -5.21 -14.15 15.19
N ARG A 30 -6.42 -14.72 15.27
CA ARG A 30 -7.48 -14.50 14.27
C ARG A 30 -7.84 -13.02 14.14
N GLY A 31 -7.95 -12.30 15.23
CA GLY A 31 -8.19 -10.86 15.24
C GLY A 31 -7.03 -10.08 14.58
N CYS A 32 -5.78 -10.49 14.77
CA CYS A 32 -4.62 -9.91 14.11
C CYS A 32 -4.65 -10.17 12.61
N ILE A 33 -4.93 -11.40 12.16
CA ILE A 33 -5.03 -11.76 10.75
C ILE A 33 -6.14 -10.96 10.05
N LEU A 34 -7.32 -10.84 10.68
CA LEU A 34 -8.43 -10.04 10.13
C LEU A 34 -8.06 -8.56 10.00
N ARG A 35 -7.37 -8.00 10.99
CA ARG A 35 -6.89 -6.61 10.95
C ARG A 35 -5.83 -6.38 9.86
N LEU A 36 -4.98 -7.37 9.59
CA LEU A 36 -3.99 -7.28 8.52
C LEU A 36 -4.60 -7.24 7.10
N LYS A 37 -5.88 -7.60 6.96
CA LYS A 37 -6.65 -7.48 5.70
C LYS A 37 -7.36 -6.13 5.56
N GLN A 38 -7.08 -5.19 6.43
CA GLN A 38 -7.65 -3.84 6.43
C GLN A 38 -6.56 -2.81 6.16
N LEU A 39 -6.96 -1.62 5.80
CA LEU A 39 -6.04 -0.49 5.74
C LEU A 39 -5.53 -0.13 7.14
N PRO A 40 -4.27 0.35 7.25
CA PRO A 40 -3.73 0.86 8.52
C PRO A 40 -4.63 1.93 9.14
N LEU A 41 -4.73 1.92 10.46
CA LEU A 41 -5.57 2.88 11.19
C LEU A 41 -5.17 4.33 10.90
N ILE A 42 -3.87 4.59 10.73
CA ILE A 42 -3.38 5.92 10.40
C ILE A 42 -3.97 6.46 9.10
N MET A 43 -4.24 5.61 8.08
CA MET A 43 -4.87 6.03 6.82
C MET A 43 -6.28 6.56 7.03
N TYR A 44 -7.07 5.92 7.89
CA TYR A 44 -8.41 6.40 8.25
C TYR A 44 -8.35 7.70 9.06
N LYS A 45 -7.39 7.82 9.99
CA LYS A 45 -7.19 9.05 10.77
C LYS A 45 -6.82 10.23 9.87
N ILE A 46 -5.91 10.03 8.92
CA ILE A 46 -5.52 11.03 7.93
C ILE A 46 -6.73 11.43 7.08
N LYS A 47 -7.45 10.46 6.52
CA LYS A 47 -8.65 10.70 5.72
C LYS A 47 -9.69 11.54 6.47
N ASN A 48 -10.02 11.15 7.70
CA ASN A 48 -11.03 11.84 8.50
C ASN A 48 -10.60 13.25 8.87
N TYR A 49 -9.33 13.44 9.21
CA TYR A 49 -8.78 14.77 9.49
C TYR A 49 -8.87 15.68 8.27
N LEU A 50 -8.40 15.24 7.11
CA LEU A 50 -8.42 16.06 5.90
C LEU A 50 -9.84 16.40 5.44
N LYS A 51 -10.83 15.54 5.64
CA LYS A 51 -12.23 15.84 5.35
C LYS A 51 -12.76 17.05 6.13
N LEU A 52 -12.23 17.30 7.32
CA LEU A 52 -12.66 18.39 8.18
C LEU A 52 -11.98 19.73 7.83
N GLN A 53 -10.92 19.70 6.99
CA GLN A 53 -10.11 20.90 6.73
C GLN A 53 -10.70 21.84 5.67
N GLN A 54 -11.78 21.46 4.98
CA GLN A 54 -12.37 22.27 3.89
C GLN A 54 -11.30 22.78 2.91
N PHE A 55 -10.40 21.91 2.50
CA PHE A 55 -9.21 22.23 1.72
C PHE A 55 -9.57 22.91 0.40
N GLN A 56 -8.99 24.08 0.14
CA GLN A 56 -9.16 24.79 -1.13
C GLN A 56 -7.97 24.47 -2.06
N PHE A 57 -8.28 23.94 -3.23
CA PHE A 57 -7.28 23.59 -4.23
C PHE A 57 -6.84 24.83 -5.02
N SER A 58 -5.54 24.84 -5.36
CA SER A 58 -4.92 25.89 -6.15
C SER A 58 -5.45 25.89 -7.59
N THR A 59 -5.76 27.07 -8.12
CA THR A 59 -6.24 27.29 -9.50
C THR A 59 -5.39 28.32 -10.26
N GLU A 60 -4.33 28.80 -9.64
CA GLU A 60 -3.54 29.96 -10.09
C GLU A 60 -2.76 29.69 -11.38
N ASN A 61 -2.32 28.45 -11.60
CA ASN A 61 -1.56 28.08 -12.78
C ASN A 61 -2.43 27.42 -13.85
N LYS A 62 -2.17 27.77 -15.11
CA LYS A 62 -2.77 27.08 -16.28
C LYS A 62 -2.37 25.61 -16.35
N ASP A 63 -1.14 25.26 -15.92
CA ASP A 63 -0.70 23.87 -15.79
C ASP A 63 -1.22 23.26 -14.48
N GLY A 64 -2.23 22.43 -14.61
CA GLY A 64 -2.83 21.74 -13.46
C GLY A 64 -1.88 20.79 -12.69
N ARG A 65 -0.71 20.45 -13.25
CA ARG A 65 0.32 19.64 -12.56
C ARG A 65 1.05 20.49 -11.52
N ILE A 66 1.33 21.77 -11.83
CA ILE A 66 1.95 22.70 -10.90
C ILE A 66 1.01 22.94 -9.72
N ASN A 67 -0.26 23.20 -9.98
CA ASN A 67 -1.27 23.36 -8.93
C ASN A 67 -1.34 22.12 -8.03
N SER A 68 -1.37 20.91 -8.62
CA SER A 68 -1.40 19.67 -7.84
C SER A 68 -0.16 19.51 -6.95
N SER A 69 1.03 19.81 -7.46
CA SER A 69 2.28 19.73 -6.68
C SER A 69 2.27 20.72 -5.50
N ASN A 70 1.79 21.95 -5.72
CA ASN A 70 1.65 22.92 -4.65
C ASN A 70 0.66 22.46 -3.58
N ASP A 71 -0.45 21.87 -3.99
CA ASP A 71 -1.47 21.38 -3.08
C ASP A 71 -1.00 20.13 -2.31
N GLU A 72 -0.21 19.23 -2.94
CA GLU A 72 0.47 18.12 -2.25
C GLU A 72 1.36 18.63 -1.11
N ILE A 73 2.14 19.70 -1.35
CA ILE A 73 2.98 20.33 -0.32
C ILE A 73 2.13 20.87 0.83
N LYS A 74 0.98 21.54 0.53
CA LYS A 74 0.06 22.03 1.55
C LYS A 74 -0.51 20.88 2.39
N VAL A 75 -0.96 19.80 1.74
CA VAL A 75 -1.46 18.61 2.43
C VAL A 75 -0.40 18.01 3.35
N ILE A 76 0.85 17.87 2.88
CA ILE A 76 1.95 17.34 3.69
C ILE A 76 2.18 18.20 4.94
N LYS A 77 2.18 19.53 4.80
CA LYS A 77 2.32 20.46 5.93
C LYS A 77 1.23 20.25 6.97
N LEU A 78 -0.05 20.22 6.54
CA LEU A 78 -1.20 19.96 7.43
C LEU A 78 -1.06 18.62 8.17
N LEU A 79 -0.58 17.57 7.48
CA LEU A 79 -0.39 16.27 8.10
C LEU A 79 0.74 16.28 9.15
N ILE A 80 1.85 16.96 8.87
CA ILE A 80 2.95 17.11 9.82
C ILE A 80 2.50 17.90 11.04
N GLU A 81 1.78 18.99 10.86
CA GLU A 81 1.24 19.81 11.96
C GLU A 81 0.29 19.00 12.84
N LYS A 82 -0.60 18.20 12.24
CA LYS A 82 -1.59 17.41 12.99
C LYS A 82 -1.01 16.18 13.67
N PHE A 83 -0.14 15.45 13.00
CA PHE A 83 0.31 14.13 13.46
C PHE A 83 1.74 14.13 13.99
N GLY A 84 2.46 15.25 13.84
CA GLY A 84 3.82 15.45 14.37
C GLY A 84 4.79 14.35 13.93
N GLY A 85 5.56 13.82 14.87
CA GLY A 85 6.57 12.80 14.62
C GLY A 85 6.07 11.48 14.02
N LYS A 86 4.75 11.33 13.80
CA LYS A 86 4.17 10.18 13.10
C LYS A 86 4.13 10.35 11.58
N ILE A 87 4.49 11.52 11.06
CA ILE A 87 4.59 11.79 9.62
C ILE A 87 6.00 12.27 9.33
N LYS A 88 6.64 11.65 8.36
CA LYS A 88 7.94 12.08 7.82
C LYS A 88 7.77 12.42 6.34
N LYS A 89 8.15 13.62 5.95
CA LYS A 89 8.21 14.00 4.53
C LYS A 89 9.38 13.28 3.86
N SER A 90 9.16 12.78 2.64
CA SER A 90 10.24 12.24 1.82
C SER A 90 11.22 13.32 1.39
N LYS A 91 12.43 12.91 1.03
CA LYS A 91 13.36 13.77 0.31
C LYS A 91 13.03 13.74 -1.19
N ILE A 92 13.66 14.64 -1.93
CA ILE A 92 13.49 14.75 -3.39
C ILE A 92 13.85 13.43 -4.08
N ARG A 93 13.03 13.01 -5.05
CA ARG A 93 13.20 11.79 -5.85
C ARG A 93 13.01 10.45 -5.10
N GLN A 94 12.36 10.48 -3.95
CA GLN A 94 11.91 9.24 -3.31
C GLN A 94 10.75 8.60 -4.11
N TRP A 95 10.55 7.33 -3.88
CA TRP A 95 9.47 6.55 -4.51
C TRP A 95 8.14 6.64 -3.75
N TYR A 96 8.07 7.45 -2.71
CA TYR A 96 6.89 7.81 -1.91
C TYR A 96 6.96 9.29 -1.52
N ASP A 97 5.83 9.90 -1.16
CA ASP A 97 5.78 11.32 -0.76
C ASP A 97 5.96 11.50 0.73
N ILE A 98 5.37 10.62 1.53
CA ILE A 98 5.51 10.62 3.00
C ILE A 98 5.61 9.20 3.56
N LEU A 99 6.18 9.11 4.77
CA LEU A 99 6.01 7.97 5.65
C LEU A 99 5.03 8.33 6.75
N ALA A 100 4.10 7.42 7.07
CA ALA A 100 3.23 7.55 8.23
C ALA A 100 3.44 6.37 9.18
N PHE A 101 3.46 6.64 10.49
CA PHE A 101 3.62 5.61 11.50
C PHE A 101 2.26 5.05 11.94
N ASP A 102 2.10 3.75 11.77
CA ASP A 102 0.97 2.97 12.29
C ASP A 102 1.48 1.98 13.34
N TYR A 103 0.80 1.88 14.48
CA TYR A 103 1.25 1.01 15.58
C TYR A 103 1.31 -0.48 15.21
N MET A 104 0.51 -0.91 14.23
CA MET A 104 0.49 -2.30 13.80
C MET A 104 1.43 -2.57 12.62
N TYR A 105 1.57 -1.61 11.72
CA TYR A 105 2.27 -1.74 10.45
C TYR A 105 3.67 -1.13 10.48
N GLY A 106 4.01 -0.32 11.51
CA GLY A 106 5.22 0.49 11.55
C GLY A 106 5.13 1.68 10.57
N TRP A 107 6.26 2.10 10.04
CA TRP A 107 6.33 3.13 9.01
C TRP A 107 5.82 2.59 7.67
N ILE A 108 4.82 3.26 7.10
CA ILE A 108 4.20 2.90 5.82
C ILE A 108 4.43 3.99 4.78
N PRO A 109 4.83 3.64 3.55
CA PRO A 109 5.00 4.60 2.45
C PRO A 109 3.65 4.98 1.86
N ILE A 110 3.44 6.28 1.67
CA ILE A 110 2.22 6.85 1.12
C ILE A 110 2.53 7.78 -0.04
N ASP A 111 1.78 7.63 -1.12
CA ASP A 111 1.73 8.53 -2.27
C ASP A 111 0.49 9.40 -2.17
N ILE A 112 0.66 10.70 -2.32
CA ILE A 112 -0.43 11.68 -2.28
C ILE A 112 -0.81 12.06 -3.70
N LYS A 113 -2.10 11.98 -4.02
CA LYS A 113 -2.64 12.34 -5.33
C LYS A 113 -3.72 13.39 -5.21
N ILE A 114 -3.59 14.45 -6.00
CA ILE A 114 -4.62 15.47 -6.15
C ILE A 114 -5.09 15.46 -7.60
N THR A 115 -6.26 14.87 -7.83
CA THR A 115 -6.73 14.54 -9.19
C THR A 115 -8.26 14.58 -9.28
N THR A 116 -8.80 14.55 -10.50
CA THR A 116 -10.25 14.53 -10.74
C THR A 116 -10.90 13.17 -10.46
N THR A 117 -10.17 12.15 -10.11
CA THR A 117 -10.60 10.77 -9.82
C THR A 117 -11.30 10.01 -10.96
N LYS A 118 -11.86 10.69 -11.96
CA LYS A 118 -12.67 10.11 -13.05
C LYS A 118 -11.82 9.47 -14.15
N LYS A 119 -10.65 10.07 -14.46
CA LYS A 119 -9.72 9.58 -15.48
C LYS A 119 -8.66 8.70 -14.85
N SER A 120 -8.01 7.86 -15.67
CA SER A 120 -6.83 7.11 -15.23
C SER A 120 -5.68 8.09 -14.96
N ASP A 121 -5.05 7.91 -13.80
CA ASP A 121 -3.98 8.76 -13.29
C ASP A 121 -2.71 7.95 -13.08
N ASN A 122 -1.56 8.58 -13.28
CA ASN A 122 -0.26 7.96 -13.05
C ASN A 122 -0.05 7.76 -11.55
N THR A 123 0.40 6.57 -11.19
CA THR A 123 0.93 6.34 -9.84
C THR A 123 2.35 6.90 -9.77
N SER A 124 2.65 7.72 -8.75
CA SER A 124 3.98 8.34 -8.60
C SER A 124 5.08 7.33 -8.28
N GLY A 125 4.70 6.21 -7.69
CA GLY A 125 5.65 5.14 -7.40
C GLY A 125 6.21 4.53 -8.67
N ASN A 126 7.52 4.43 -8.75
CA ASN A 126 8.21 3.69 -9.80
C ASN A 126 8.12 2.18 -9.54
N MET A 127 8.92 1.37 -10.22
CA MET A 127 8.94 -0.08 -10.02
C MET A 127 9.24 -0.49 -8.56
N ALA A 128 9.90 0.36 -7.76
CA ALA A 128 10.15 0.10 -6.33
C ALA A 128 8.84 -0.09 -5.54
N MET A 129 7.79 0.67 -5.88
CA MET A 129 6.45 0.49 -5.31
C MET A 129 5.93 -0.95 -5.49
N CYS A 130 6.06 -1.50 -6.70
CA CYS A 130 5.61 -2.86 -7.01
C CYS A 130 6.50 -3.91 -6.34
N VAL A 131 7.82 -3.73 -6.39
CA VAL A 131 8.77 -4.62 -5.70
C VAL A 131 8.45 -4.66 -4.20
N TYR A 132 8.26 -3.49 -3.59
CA TYR A 132 7.95 -3.38 -2.17
C TYR A 132 6.62 -4.05 -1.81
N ALA A 133 5.54 -3.78 -2.55
CA ALA A 133 4.22 -4.28 -2.24
C ALA A 133 4.05 -5.77 -2.56
N TYR A 134 4.56 -6.23 -3.71
CA TYR A 134 4.24 -7.57 -4.20
C TYR A 134 5.28 -8.65 -3.87
N THR A 135 6.50 -8.28 -3.50
CA THR A 135 7.58 -9.25 -3.28
C THR A 135 8.14 -9.21 -1.86
N ASN A 136 8.97 -10.20 -1.51
CA ASN A 136 9.65 -10.25 -0.21
C ASN A 136 10.94 -9.43 -0.16
N VAL A 137 11.23 -8.62 -1.18
CA VAL A 137 12.41 -7.73 -1.17
C VAL A 137 12.26 -6.68 -0.08
N ILE A 138 13.27 -6.56 0.77
CA ILE A 138 13.35 -5.51 1.77
C ILE A 138 13.91 -4.26 1.07
N LEU A 139 13.15 -3.18 1.10
CA LEU A 139 13.59 -1.86 0.71
C LEU A 139 13.63 -0.99 1.96
N ASP A 140 14.73 -0.27 2.15
CA ASP A 140 14.85 0.69 3.24
C ASP A 140 13.94 1.89 2.94
N ILE A 141 12.92 2.05 3.76
CA ILE A 141 12.00 3.19 3.64
C ILE A 141 12.47 4.39 4.49
N ASP A 142 13.38 4.16 5.43
CA ASP A 142 13.91 5.23 6.31
C ASP A 142 15.14 5.94 5.75
N ILE A 143 15.77 5.37 4.71
CA ILE A 143 16.98 5.91 4.11
C ILE A 143 16.62 6.65 2.82
N ASP A 144 17.30 7.79 2.63
CA ASP A 144 17.24 8.58 1.40
C ASP A 144 17.95 7.85 0.25
N LYS A 145 17.32 6.81 -0.24
CA LYS A 145 17.85 5.97 -1.29
C LYS A 145 16.99 6.04 -2.53
N SER A 146 17.57 6.56 -3.61
CA SER A 146 16.97 6.47 -4.93
C SER A 146 17.14 5.06 -5.47
N TYR A 147 16.06 4.42 -5.90
CA TYR A 147 16.10 3.12 -6.53
C TYR A 147 16.04 3.26 -8.05
N ASP A 148 17.05 2.73 -8.71
CA ASP A 148 17.08 2.65 -10.18
C ASP A 148 15.95 1.74 -10.69
N SER A 149 15.11 2.29 -11.58
CA SER A 149 13.96 1.56 -12.13
C SER A 149 14.37 0.33 -12.95
N GLY A 150 15.60 0.32 -13.51
CA GLY A 150 16.13 -0.83 -14.24
C GLY A 150 16.38 -2.00 -13.34
N LYS A 151 17.19 -1.77 -12.33
CA LYS A 151 17.49 -2.79 -11.30
C LYS A 151 16.23 -3.28 -10.62
N MET A 152 15.29 -2.37 -10.30
CA MET A 152 14.02 -2.75 -9.68
C MET A 152 13.17 -3.63 -10.60
N SER A 153 13.17 -3.39 -11.91
CA SER A 153 12.45 -4.23 -12.87
C SER A 153 13.02 -5.64 -12.93
N ASP A 154 14.35 -5.77 -12.97
CA ASP A 154 15.03 -7.07 -13.01
C ASP A 154 14.81 -7.86 -11.73
N ILE A 155 14.94 -7.20 -10.57
CA ILE A 155 14.62 -7.80 -9.27
C ILE A 155 13.17 -8.28 -9.26
N PHE A 156 12.24 -7.43 -9.71
CA PHE A 156 10.83 -7.75 -9.71
C PHE A 156 10.52 -8.95 -10.60
N PHE A 157 11.02 -8.96 -11.83
CA PHE A 157 10.85 -10.08 -12.74
C PHE A 157 11.37 -11.39 -12.14
N ASN A 158 12.60 -11.39 -11.59
CA ASN A 158 13.18 -12.57 -10.97
C ASN A 158 12.36 -13.08 -9.78
N LYS A 159 11.79 -12.18 -8.96
CA LYS A 159 10.92 -12.57 -7.85
C LYS A 159 9.58 -13.13 -8.33
N LEU A 160 9.01 -12.59 -9.40
CA LEU A 160 7.79 -13.13 -10.00
C LEU A 160 8.04 -14.50 -10.61
N LYS A 161 9.11 -14.67 -11.40
CA LYS A 161 9.52 -15.94 -12.01
C LYS A 161 9.68 -17.05 -10.96
N ASN A 162 10.27 -16.73 -9.82
CA ASN A 162 10.51 -17.67 -8.73
C ASN A 162 9.32 -17.78 -7.75
N LYS A 163 8.17 -17.18 -8.06
CA LYS A 163 6.97 -17.15 -7.21
C LYS A 163 7.24 -16.68 -5.76
N ASN A 164 8.25 -15.82 -5.59
CA ASN A 164 8.65 -15.27 -4.29
C ASN A 164 7.87 -14.01 -3.95
N TYR A 165 6.59 -14.19 -3.63
CA TYR A 165 5.64 -13.12 -3.38
C TYR A 165 5.61 -12.73 -1.90
N ASN A 166 5.21 -11.47 -1.67
CA ASN A 166 4.95 -10.98 -0.33
C ASN A 166 3.59 -11.47 0.17
N THR A 167 3.60 -12.59 0.87
CA THR A 167 2.40 -13.16 1.51
C THR A 167 2.01 -12.44 2.80
N ILE A 168 2.89 -11.58 3.33
CA ILE A 168 2.68 -10.82 4.56
C ILE A 168 1.99 -9.49 4.22
N ASN A 169 0.80 -9.26 4.78
CA ASN A 169 0.01 -8.07 4.47
C ASN A 169 0.54 -6.76 5.07
N LYS A 170 1.49 -6.81 6.00
CA LYS A 170 2.04 -5.62 6.66
C LYS A 170 2.83 -4.70 5.72
N LYS A 171 3.29 -5.23 4.59
CA LYS A 171 4.14 -4.52 3.66
C LYS A 171 3.35 -4.22 2.40
N ASP A 172 2.91 -2.99 2.27
CA ASP A 172 2.12 -2.49 1.15
C ASP A 172 2.43 -1.02 0.89
N TYR A 173 2.11 -0.53 -0.29
CA TYR A 173 2.27 0.86 -0.69
C TYR A 173 0.89 1.51 -0.77
N TYR A 174 0.73 2.64 -0.09
CA TYR A 174 -0.58 3.25 0.13
C TYR A 174 -0.77 4.50 -0.71
N PHE A 175 -2.03 4.79 -1.03
CA PHE A 175 -2.46 5.97 -1.76
C PHE A 175 -3.42 6.79 -0.92
N LEU A 176 -3.16 8.10 -0.87
CA LEU A 176 -4.03 9.12 -0.33
C LEU A 176 -4.46 10.04 -1.47
N VAL A 177 -5.71 9.94 -1.91
CA VAL A 177 -6.20 10.62 -3.11
C VAL A 177 -7.25 11.64 -2.73
N LEU A 178 -7.01 12.91 -3.06
CA LEU A 178 -7.94 14.01 -2.87
C LEU A 178 -8.55 14.38 -4.23
N ASN A 179 -9.89 14.48 -4.27
CA ASN A 179 -10.59 14.89 -5.48
C ASN A 179 -10.58 16.41 -5.62
N LYS A 180 -9.97 16.92 -6.69
CA LYS A 180 -9.91 18.37 -6.99
C LYS A 180 -11.28 19.06 -7.04
N ASN A 181 -12.31 18.32 -7.42
CA ASN A 181 -13.65 18.87 -7.59
C ASN A 181 -14.48 18.82 -6.30
N ASP A 182 -14.01 18.11 -5.29
CA ASP A 182 -14.69 17.92 -4.01
C ASP A 182 -13.68 17.58 -2.92
N ALA A 183 -13.31 18.55 -2.11
CA ALA A 183 -12.33 18.38 -1.04
C ALA A 183 -12.76 17.40 0.05
N SER A 184 -14.05 17.11 0.17
CA SER A 184 -14.59 16.10 1.09
C SER A 184 -14.44 14.67 0.55
N ASP A 185 -14.24 14.53 -0.76
CA ASP A 185 -14.09 13.26 -1.43
C ASP A 185 -12.62 12.77 -1.41
N ILE A 186 -12.28 12.04 -0.36
CA ILE A 186 -10.95 11.50 -0.12
C ILE A 186 -10.99 9.97 -0.21
N ILE A 187 -10.15 9.41 -1.09
CA ILE A 187 -9.98 7.98 -1.26
C ILE A 187 -8.68 7.55 -0.59
N VAL A 188 -8.73 6.47 0.16
CA VAL A 188 -7.56 5.77 0.68
C VAL A 188 -7.56 4.34 0.16
N ASN A 189 -6.45 3.91 -0.39
CA ASN A 189 -6.28 2.57 -0.95
C ASN A 189 -4.81 2.14 -0.87
N SER A 190 -4.48 0.97 -1.39
CA SER A 190 -3.11 0.48 -1.51
C SER A 190 -2.92 -0.30 -2.79
N VAL A 191 -1.67 -0.57 -3.15
CA VAL A 191 -1.32 -1.40 -4.32
C VAL A 191 -2.04 -2.75 -4.26
N LYS A 192 -2.05 -3.41 -3.11
CA LYS A 192 -2.75 -4.69 -2.93
C LYS A 192 -4.27 -4.54 -2.83
N GLY A 193 -4.77 -3.36 -2.56
CA GLY A 193 -6.20 -3.06 -2.48
C GLY A 193 -6.86 -2.73 -3.83
N LEU A 194 -6.07 -2.39 -4.85
CA LEU A 194 -6.57 -2.06 -6.19
C LEU A 194 -7.21 -3.28 -6.85
N THR A 195 -8.31 -3.06 -7.56
CA THR A 195 -9.07 -4.10 -8.27
C THR A 195 -9.03 -3.93 -9.78
N ILE A 196 -8.75 -2.74 -10.28
CA ILE A 196 -8.69 -2.40 -11.69
C ILE A 196 -7.43 -1.59 -11.95
N LEU A 197 -6.58 -2.08 -12.84
CA LEU A 197 -5.37 -1.41 -13.30
C LEU A 197 -5.51 -1.07 -14.77
N THR A 198 -4.92 0.06 -15.17
CA THR A 198 -4.85 0.49 -16.57
C THR A 198 -3.39 0.47 -17.01
N PRO A 199 -3.06 -0.11 -18.19
CA PRO A 199 -1.70 -0.11 -18.68
C PRO A 199 -1.16 1.31 -18.88
N ASN A 200 0.10 1.53 -18.51
CA ASN A 200 0.81 2.79 -18.73
C ASN A 200 1.93 2.59 -19.74
N ILE A 201 1.83 3.29 -20.88
CA ILE A 201 2.80 3.17 -21.98
C ILE A 201 4.08 4.00 -21.76
N ASN A 202 4.09 4.91 -20.79
CA ASN A 202 5.18 5.87 -20.63
C ASN A 202 6.33 5.32 -19.78
N ASN A 203 6.24 5.41 -18.47
CA ASN A 203 7.37 5.09 -17.59
C ASN A 203 7.01 4.46 -16.26
N LEU A 204 5.73 4.32 -15.96
CA LEU A 204 5.25 3.75 -14.69
C LEU A 204 4.61 2.38 -14.90
N PRO A 205 4.54 1.55 -13.88
CA PRO A 205 4.00 0.20 -14.00
C PRO A 205 2.55 0.16 -14.47
N PHE A 206 1.72 1.08 -14.01
CA PHE A 206 0.30 1.16 -14.36
C PHE A 206 -0.29 2.52 -14.01
N GLN A 207 -1.48 2.76 -14.50
CA GLN A 207 -2.36 3.87 -14.12
C GLN A 207 -3.54 3.37 -13.32
N VAL A 208 -4.16 4.25 -12.53
CA VAL A 208 -5.33 3.94 -11.69
C VAL A 208 -6.46 4.93 -11.96
N CYS A 209 -7.63 4.42 -12.31
CA CYS A 209 -8.87 5.20 -12.24
C CYS A 209 -9.44 5.10 -10.82
N TRP A 210 -9.34 6.17 -10.05
CA TRP A 210 -9.67 6.17 -8.62
C TRP A 210 -11.15 5.93 -8.36
N ASN A 211 -12.04 6.39 -9.23
CA ASN A 211 -13.48 6.10 -9.10
C ASN A 211 -13.79 4.60 -9.19
N LYS A 212 -12.99 3.82 -9.90
CA LYS A 212 -13.13 2.36 -10.00
C LYS A 212 -12.43 1.63 -8.85
N ASN A 213 -11.61 2.33 -8.07
CA ASN A 213 -10.80 1.80 -6.96
C ASN A 213 -11.08 2.51 -5.63
N ARG A 214 -12.32 2.93 -5.40
CA ARG A 214 -12.69 3.71 -4.19
C ARG A 214 -12.63 2.91 -2.89
N LYS A 215 -12.85 1.61 -2.97
CA LYS A 215 -12.87 0.72 -1.82
C LYS A 215 -11.64 -0.16 -1.81
N PHE A 216 -10.94 -0.20 -0.69
CA PHE A 216 -9.89 -1.18 -0.46
C PHE A 216 -10.51 -2.59 -0.51
N LYS A 217 -9.95 -3.46 -1.34
CA LYS A 217 -10.38 -4.84 -1.46
C LYS A 217 -9.16 -5.76 -1.51
N TYR A 218 -8.74 -6.22 -0.34
CA TYR A 218 -7.68 -7.21 -0.28
C TYR A 218 -8.20 -8.57 -0.77
N GLU A 219 -7.42 -9.16 -1.65
CA GLU A 219 -7.60 -10.53 -2.11
C GLU A 219 -6.30 -11.33 -1.89
N ASN A 220 -6.30 -12.59 -2.32
CA ASN A 220 -5.09 -13.40 -2.33
C ASN A 220 -3.99 -12.71 -3.17
N ILE A 221 -2.74 -12.76 -2.69
CA ILE A 221 -1.60 -12.12 -3.36
C ILE A 221 -1.41 -12.63 -4.79
N ASN A 222 -1.65 -13.92 -5.06
CA ASN A 222 -1.53 -14.47 -6.40
C ASN A 222 -2.53 -13.83 -7.38
N LYS A 223 -3.77 -13.56 -6.93
CA LYS A 223 -4.75 -12.83 -7.73
C LYS A 223 -4.29 -11.40 -8.03
N LYS A 224 -3.64 -10.74 -7.07
CA LYS A 224 -3.11 -9.37 -7.26
C LYS A 224 -1.92 -9.35 -8.22
N ILE A 225 -1.04 -10.32 -8.13
CA ILE A 225 0.07 -10.48 -9.08
C ILE A 225 -0.48 -10.77 -10.48
N LYS A 226 -1.45 -11.68 -10.61
CA LYS A 226 -2.11 -11.95 -11.90
C LYS A 226 -2.74 -10.69 -12.48
N LEU A 227 -3.53 -9.95 -11.71
CA LEU A 227 -4.12 -8.67 -12.14
C LEU A 227 -3.05 -7.70 -12.67
N PHE A 228 -1.93 -7.60 -11.98
CA PHE A 228 -0.81 -6.74 -12.37
C PHE A 228 -0.19 -7.21 -13.70
N ILE A 229 0.10 -8.50 -13.85
CA ILE A 229 0.68 -9.08 -15.06
C ILE A 229 -0.29 -8.95 -16.24
N ASP A 230 -1.56 -9.28 -16.06
CA ASP A 230 -2.60 -9.11 -17.08
C ASP A 230 -2.71 -7.64 -17.54
N CYS A 231 -2.48 -6.70 -16.64
CA CYS A 231 -2.41 -5.27 -16.98
C CYS A 231 -1.21 -4.98 -17.88
N LEU A 232 -0.01 -5.47 -17.52
CA LEU A 232 1.21 -5.24 -18.30
C LEU A 232 1.15 -5.91 -19.67
N GLN A 233 0.60 -7.12 -19.76
CA GLN A 233 0.48 -7.86 -21.03
C GLN A 233 -0.44 -7.19 -22.05
N LYS A 234 -1.35 -6.31 -21.61
CA LYS A 234 -2.22 -5.51 -22.49
C LYS A 234 -1.51 -4.37 -23.22
N LEU A 235 -0.27 -4.07 -22.88
CA LEU A 235 0.52 -3.07 -23.59
C LEU A 235 0.82 -3.54 -25.02
N LYS A 236 0.26 -2.84 -26.01
CA LYS A 236 0.45 -3.18 -27.44
C LYS A 236 1.81 -2.74 -27.96
N LYS A 237 2.32 -1.61 -27.48
CA LYS A 237 3.62 -1.03 -27.85
C LYS A 237 4.33 -0.62 -26.56
N PRO A 238 5.07 -1.52 -25.92
CA PRO A 238 5.80 -1.20 -24.70
C PRO A 238 7.04 -0.37 -25.05
N ILE A 239 6.93 0.95 -24.97
CA ILE A 239 8.08 1.85 -25.04
C ILE A 239 8.92 1.71 -23.77
N TRP A 240 8.26 1.34 -22.68
CA TRP A 240 8.88 1.21 -21.36
C TRP A 240 9.51 -0.16 -21.20
N LYS A 241 10.84 -0.17 -21.19
CA LYS A 241 11.66 -1.36 -20.91
C LYS A 241 11.21 -2.62 -21.68
N GLU A 242 11.44 -2.60 -22.97
CA GLU A 242 11.08 -3.69 -23.89
C GLU A 242 11.50 -5.07 -23.36
N THR A 243 12.72 -5.20 -22.86
CA THR A 243 13.23 -6.45 -22.27
C THR A 243 12.38 -6.91 -21.10
N PHE A 244 12.02 -6.00 -20.17
CA PHE A 244 11.17 -6.34 -19.05
C PHE A 244 9.78 -6.78 -19.51
N MET A 245 9.20 -6.09 -20.47
CA MET A 245 7.87 -6.43 -21.01
C MET A 245 7.89 -7.74 -21.80
N SER A 246 8.95 -8.01 -22.56
CA SER A 246 9.16 -9.28 -23.24
C SER A 246 9.22 -10.42 -22.21
N ASN A 247 10.03 -10.26 -21.17
CA ASN A 247 10.18 -11.25 -20.10
C ASN A 247 8.86 -11.50 -19.34
N ILE A 248 8.10 -10.43 -19.00
CA ILE A 248 6.81 -10.56 -18.31
C ILE A 248 5.81 -11.38 -19.15
N ARG A 249 5.83 -11.24 -20.48
CA ARG A 249 4.94 -12.00 -21.37
C ARG A 249 5.24 -13.51 -21.36
N THR A 250 6.44 -13.92 -20.97
CA THR A 250 6.79 -15.34 -20.84
C THR A 250 6.34 -15.97 -19.53
N LEU A 251 5.86 -15.18 -18.57
CA LEU A 251 5.39 -15.71 -17.29
C LEU A 251 3.98 -16.29 -17.46
N ASP A 252 3.90 -17.58 -17.23
CA ASP A 252 2.64 -18.32 -17.09
C ASP A 252 2.26 -18.34 -15.59
N LEU A 253 1.31 -17.46 -15.18
CA LEU A 253 0.93 -17.24 -13.77
C LEU A 253 -0.57 -17.34 -13.56
#